data_888fa4f6069ee337a563ffc186b005f1
#
_entry.id   888fa4f6069ee337a563ffc186b005f1
#
_cell.length_a   1.000
_cell.length_b   1.000
_cell.length_c   1.000
_cell.angle_alpha   90.00
_cell.angle_beta   90.00
_cell.angle_gamma   90.00
#
_symmetry.space_group_name_H-M   'P 1'
#
loop_
_entity.id
_entity.type
_entity.pdbx_description
1 polymer ?
#
loop_
_entity_poly.entity_id
_entity_poly.type
_entity_poly.pdbx_seq_one_letter_code
_entity_poly.pdbx_strand_id
1 'polypeptide(L)'
;MNGFKYAAKTLLHGALDFSGAPRRRRHELRGHLIVLTYHSFGDGQTRGLLGSLPVQQFERHLHFLKAHFELVSLEKGLENIGFGLVRDKPFLALTIDDGFEDNYTFAWPLLKRHGIPATVFLATDFVDSGRPP
;
A
#
# COMPACT_ATOMS: atom_id res chain seq x y z
N MET A 1 -15.49 4.19 -16.97
CA MET A 1 -14.97 4.26 -15.60
C MET A 1 -14.48 2.91 -15.05
N ASN A 2 -14.18 1.91 -15.89
CA ASN A 2 -13.82 0.53 -15.46
C ASN A 2 -12.33 0.17 -15.58
N GLY A 3 -11.45 1.11 -16.00
CA GLY A 3 -10.02 0.81 -16.19
C GLY A 3 -9.18 0.81 -14.90
N PHE A 4 -9.65 1.47 -13.86
CA PHE A 4 -8.83 1.73 -12.66
C PHE A 4 -8.67 0.50 -11.73
N LYS A 5 -9.69 -0.36 -11.66
CA LYS A 5 -9.68 -1.53 -10.76
C LYS A 5 -8.77 -2.68 -11.24
N TYR A 6 -8.53 -2.78 -12.53
CA TYR A 6 -7.70 -3.87 -13.08
C TYR A 6 -6.19 -3.57 -13.05
N ALA A 7 -5.80 -2.30 -13.09
CA ALA A 7 -4.39 -1.91 -13.02
C ALA A 7 -3.75 -2.20 -11.66
N ALA A 8 -4.46 -2.00 -10.55
CA ALA A 8 -3.94 -2.25 -9.20
C ALA A 8 -3.69 -3.75 -8.94
N LYS A 9 -4.60 -4.62 -9.34
CA LYS A 9 -4.49 -6.08 -9.11
C LYS A 9 -3.40 -6.72 -9.97
N THR A 10 -3.26 -6.27 -11.20
CA THR A 10 -2.23 -6.77 -12.15
C THR A 10 -0.83 -6.27 -11.76
N LEU A 11 -0.72 -5.06 -11.20
CA LEU A 11 0.56 -4.51 -10.73
C LEU A 11 1.09 -5.23 -9.48
N LEU A 12 0.22 -5.64 -8.56
CA LEU A 12 0.65 -6.37 -7.37
C LEU A 12 1.20 -7.76 -7.70
N HIS A 13 0.57 -8.50 -8.61
CA HIS A 13 1.07 -9.79 -9.07
C HIS A 13 2.31 -9.65 -9.95
N GLY A 14 2.40 -8.63 -10.79
CA GLY A 14 3.56 -8.40 -11.65
C GLY A 14 4.78 -7.77 -10.94
N ALA A 15 4.57 -7.09 -9.80
CA ALA A 15 5.67 -6.52 -8.99
C ALA A 15 6.33 -7.59 -8.10
N LEU A 16 5.64 -8.69 -7.83
CA LEU A 16 6.16 -9.84 -7.08
C LEU A 16 6.79 -10.90 -7.99
N ASP A 17 6.58 -10.81 -9.31
CA ASP A 17 7.28 -11.64 -10.29
C ASP A 17 8.69 -11.09 -10.54
N PHE A 18 9.67 -11.70 -9.89
CA PHE A 18 11.09 -11.34 -9.94
C PHE A 18 11.78 -11.53 -11.32
N SER A 19 11.05 -11.87 -12.35
CA SER A 19 11.57 -12.09 -13.70
C SER A 19 11.66 -10.80 -14.51
N GLY A 20 12.72 -10.00 -14.34
CA GLY A 20 13.29 -9.07 -15.32
C GLY A 20 12.41 -8.03 -16.07
N ALA A 21 11.09 -8.17 -16.09
CA ALA A 21 10.14 -7.29 -16.77
C ALA A 21 9.89 -5.89 -16.17
N PRO A 22 10.35 -5.55 -14.94
CA PRO A 22 9.90 -4.36 -14.23
C PRO A 22 10.53 -3.04 -14.66
N ARG A 23 11.70 -3.04 -15.31
CA ARG A 23 12.41 -1.76 -15.62
C ARG A 23 11.67 -0.92 -16.67
N ARG A 24 11.14 -1.55 -17.70
CA ARG A 24 10.44 -0.87 -18.79
C ARG A 24 9.09 -0.32 -18.34
N ARG A 25 8.31 -1.10 -17.59
CA ARG A 25 7.01 -0.67 -17.03
C ARG A 25 7.14 0.45 -16.00
N ARG A 26 8.20 0.46 -15.19
CA ARG A 26 8.43 1.55 -14.23
C ARG A 26 8.66 2.91 -14.90
N HIS A 27 9.28 2.92 -16.06
CA HIS A 27 9.47 4.15 -16.83
C HIS A 27 8.12 4.71 -17.35
N GLU A 28 7.20 3.83 -17.72
CA GLU A 28 5.84 4.20 -18.15
C GLU A 28 4.98 4.76 -17.01
N LEU A 29 5.31 4.42 -15.76
CA LEU A 29 4.59 4.87 -14.57
C LEU A 29 5.15 6.18 -13.96
N ARG A 30 6.20 6.76 -14.54
CA ARG A 30 6.72 8.06 -14.11
C ARG A 30 5.64 9.14 -14.26
N GLY A 31 5.52 10.00 -13.26
CA GLY A 31 4.46 11.02 -13.23
C GLY A 31 3.08 10.48 -12.86
N HIS A 32 2.96 9.21 -12.47
CA HIS A 32 1.73 8.62 -11.95
C HIS A 32 1.85 8.40 -10.43
N LEU A 33 0.71 8.48 -9.76
CA LEU A 33 0.56 8.03 -8.38
C LEU A 33 -0.05 6.63 -8.36
N ILE A 34 0.66 5.69 -7.75
CA ILE A 34 0.16 4.36 -7.47
C ILE A 34 -0.37 4.37 -6.03
N VAL A 35 -1.59 3.92 -5.83
CA VAL A 35 -2.15 3.70 -4.48
C VAL A 35 -2.20 2.20 -4.25
N LEU A 36 -1.50 1.75 -3.20
CA LEU A 36 -1.47 0.35 -2.80
C LEU A 36 -2.21 0.21 -1.47
N THR A 37 -3.29 -0.56 -1.49
CA THR A 37 -4.18 -0.73 -0.34
C THR A 37 -3.93 -2.07 0.35
N TYR A 38 -3.84 -2.02 1.67
CA TYR A 38 -3.85 -3.14 2.60
C TYR A 38 -5.10 -3.09 3.48
N HIS A 39 -5.43 -4.19 4.16
CA HIS A 39 -6.57 -4.25 5.07
C HIS A 39 -6.16 -4.81 6.43
N SER A 40 -5.73 -6.07 6.49
CA SER A 40 -5.45 -6.81 7.73
C SER A 40 -4.06 -7.44 7.71
N PHE A 41 -3.47 -7.52 8.88
CA PHE A 41 -2.13 -8.06 9.11
C PHE A 41 -2.17 -9.12 10.22
N GLY A 42 -1.20 -10.04 10.22
CA GLY A 42 -1.16 -11.09 11.22
C GLY A 42 0.21 -11.72 11.38
N ASP A 43 0.32 -12.59 12.38
CA ASP A 43 1.54 -13.35 12.68
C ASP A 43 1.79 -14.51 11.70
N GLY A 44 0.87 -14.74 10.76
CA GLY A 44 0.91 -15.87 9.81
C GLY A 44 0.31 -17.16 10.37
N GLN A 45 -0.11 -17.18 11.63
CA GLN A 45 -0.74 -18.36 12.27
C GLN A 45 -2.26 -18.19 12.35
N THR A 46 -2.73 -16.98 12.53
CA THR A 46 -4.15 -16.67 12.60
C THR A 46 -4.68 -16.40 11.19
N ARG A 47 -5.51 -17.29 10.67
CA ARG A 47 -6.29 -17.00 9.46
C ARG A 47 -7.44 -16.09 9.88
N GLY A 48 -7.27 -14.79 9.69
CA GLY A 48 -8.40 -13.86 9.73
C GLY A 48 -9.44 -14.22 8.64
N LEU A 49 -10.67 -13.78 8.83
CA LEU A 49 -11.81 -14.04 7.91
C LEU A 49 -11.53 -13.68 6.45
N LEU A 50 -10.55 -12.83 6.16
CA LEU A 50 -10.20 -12.32 4.83
C LEU A 50 -8.75 -12.62 4.41
N GLY A 51 -8.02 -13.47 5.15
CA GLY A 51 -6.62 -13.76 4.85
C GLY A 51 -5.70 -12.60 5.20
N SER A 52 -5.36 -12.44 6.48
CA SER A 52 -4.42 -11.42 6.94
C SER A 52 -3.04 -11.61 6.31
N LEU A 53 -2.41 -10.51 5.92
CA LEU A 53 -1.04 -10.52 5.39
C LEU A 53 -0.04 -10.78 6.53
N PRO A 54 0.81 -11.82 6.44
CA PRO A 54 1.84 -12.05 7.45
C PRO A 54 2.77 -10.84 7.60
N VAL A 55 3.03 -10.44 8.85
CA VAL A 55 3.83 -9.24 9.17
C VAL A 55 5.23 -9.29 8.53
N GLN A 56 5.86 -10.46 8.48
CA GLN A 56 7.16 -10.64 7.83
C GLN A 56 7.08 -10.44 6.31
N GLN A 57 5.95 -10.79 5.70
CA GLN A 57 5.72 -10.55 4.28
C GLN A 57 5.46 -9.06 4.03
N PHE A 58 4.70 -8.40 4.90
CA PHE A 58 4.50 -6.96 4.83
C PHE A 58 5.85 -6.21 4.91
N GLU A 59 6.74 -6.57 5.83
CA GLU A 59 8.06 -5.95 5.93
C GLU A 59 8.89 -6.14 4.66
N ARG A 60 8.86 -7.34 4.03
CA ARG A 60 9.48 -7.56 2.72
C ARG A 60 8.89 -6.67 1.63
N HIS A 61 7.55 -6.46 1.64
CA HIS A 61 6.91 -5.52 0.73
C HIS A 61 7.43 -4.09 0.95
N LEU A 62 7.53 -3.62 2.20
CA LEU A 62 8.04 -2.28 2.51
C LEU A 62 9.47 -2.08 1.98
N HIS A 63 10.36 -3.06 2.16
CA HIS A 63 11.72 -3.01 1.60
C HIS A 63 11.71 -2.90 0.07
N PHE A 64 10.90 -3.72 -0.59
CA PHE A 64 10.76 -3.69 -2.05
C PHE A 64 10.22 -2.35 -2.54
N LEU A 65 9.16 -1.85 -1.91
CA LEU A 65 8.53 -0.58 -2.28
C LEU A 65 9.50 0.59 -2.13
N LYS A 66 10.23 0.65 -1.02
CA LYS A 66 11.24 1.70 -0.76
C LYS A 66 12.38 1.68 -1.78
N ALA A 67 12.78 0.50 -2.25
CA ALA A 67 13.82 0.38 -3.28
C ALA A 67 13.35 0.89 -4.66
N HIS A 68 12.06 0.74 -4.98
CA HIS A 68 11.56 0.91 -6.33
C HIS A 68 10.63 2.09 -6.57
N PHE A 69 10.08 2.69 -5.51
CA PHE A 69 9.11 3.77 -5.57
C PHE A 69 9.55 4.95 -4.69
N GLU A 70 9.05 6.14 -5.00
CA GLU A 70 9.09 7.29 -4.10
C GLU A 70 7.84 7.23 -3.23
N LEU A 71 8.02 6.83 -1.97
CA LEU A 71 6.92 6.66 -1.02
C LEU A 71 6.52 8.02 -0.46
N VAL A 72 5.26 8.37 -0.65
CA VAL A 72 4.67 9.65 -0.27
C VAL A 72 3.36 9.43 0.48
N SER A 73 2.90 10.42 1.25
CA SER A 73 1.53 10.41 1.75
C SER A 73 0.55 10.53 0.58
N LEU A 74 -0.68 10.04 0.75
CA LEU A 74 -1.71 10.13 -0.29
C LEU A 74 -1.93 11.58 -0.73
N GLU A 75 -2.03 12.50 0.23
CA GLU A 75 -2.17 13.94 -0.02
C GLU A 75 -1.02 14.47 -0.89
N LYS A 76 0.23 14.21 -0.46
CA LYS A 76 1.42 14.66 -1.20
C LYS A 76 1.51 14.04 -2.59
N GLY A 77 1.12 12.80 -2.74
CA GLY A 77 1.05 12.13 -4.03
C GLY A 77 0.06 12.80 -4.99
N LEU A 78 -1.13 13.15 -4.50
CA LEU A 78 -2.15 13.87 -5.27
C LEU A 78 -1.67 15.26 -5.69
N GLU A 79 -1.05 16.01 -4.78
CA GLU A 79 -0.44 17.31 -5.10
C GLU A 79 0.63 17.17 -6.20
N ASN A 80 1.55 16.22 -6.07
CA ASN A 80 2.64 16.03 -7.01
C ASN A 80 2.15 15.76 -8.43
N ILE A 81 1.14 14.89 -8.60
CA ILE A 81 0.55 14.65 -9.92
C ILE A 81 -0.26 15.84 -10.43
N GLY A 82 -0.94 16.57 -9.54
CA GLY A 82 -1.67 17.79 -9.87
C GLY A 82 -0.76 18.88 -10.44
N PHE A 83 0.49 18.96 -9.96
CA PHE A 83 1.53 19.87 -10.49
C PHE A 83 2.32 19.29 -11.68
N GLY A 84 1.97 18.10 -12.18
CA GLY A 84 2.69 17.44 -13.26
C GLY A 84 4.12 17.02 -12.90
N LEU A 85 4.41 16.80 -11.62
CA LEU A 85 5.75 16.45 -11.15
C LEU A 85 6.14 15.05 -11.61
N VAL A 86 7.29 14.95 -12.28
CA VAL A 86 7.85 13.67 -12.75
C VAL A 86 9.16 13.41 -12.02
N ARG A 87 9.32 12.20 -11.49
CA ARG A 87 10.52 11.74 -10.78
C ARG A 87 11.10 10.48 -11.44
N ASP A 88 12.33 10.13 -11.05
CA ASP A 88 12.99 8.90 -11.53
C ASP A 88 12.27 7.63 -11.08
N LYS A 89 11.71 7.65 -9.88
CA LYS A 89 10.83 6.59 -9.36
C LYS A 89 9.37 7.05 -9.45
N PRO A 90 8.42 6.15 -9.79
CA PRO A 90 7.00 6.46 -9.66
C PRO A 90 6.62 6.76 -8.22
N PHE A 91 5.65 7.65 -8.01
CA PHE A 91 5.08 7.90 -6.69
C PHE A 91 4.22 6.72 -6.25
N LEU A 92 4.32 6.35 -4.96
CA LEU A 92 3.46 5.35 -4.37
C LEU A 92 2.99 5.80 -2.99
N ALA A 93 1.68 5.79 -2.79
CA ALA A 93 1.04 6.00 -1.50
C ALA A 93 0.51 4.68 -0.95
N LEU A 94 0.73 4.42 0.34
CA LEU A 94 0.12 3.31 1.05
C LEU A 94 -1.17 3.74 1.69
N THR A 95 -2.21 2.92 1.53
CA THR A 95 -3.47 3.05 2.27
C THR A 95 -3.77 1.76 3.00
N ILE A 96 -4.45 1.88 4.13
CA ILE A 96 -4.92 0.75 4.93
C ILE A 96 -6.39 1.01 5.22
N ASP A 97 -7.24 0.07 4.87
CA ASP A 97 -8.68 0.21 5.03
C ASP A 97 -9.17 -0.48 6.31
N ASP A 98 -10.41 -0.15 6.70
CA ASP A 98 -11.21 -0.69 7.80
C ASP A 98 -10.77 -0.29 9.21
N GLY A 99 -9.49 -0.04 9.48
CA GLY A 99 -9.01 0.38 10.80
C GLY A 99 -9.00 -0.75 11.84
N PHE A 100 -8.70 -1.98 11.44
CA PHE A 100 -8.56 -3.10 12.37
C PHE A 100 -7.45 -2.86 13.39
N GLU A 101 -7.58 -3.44 14.59
CA GLU A 101 -6.59 -3.36 15.65
C GLU A 101 -5.19 -3.85 15.20
N ASP A 102 -5.16 -4.81 14.30
CA ASP A 102 -3.92 -5.35 13.72
C ASP A 102 -3.13 -4.31 12.93
N ASN A 103 -3.78 -3.27 12.40
CA ASN A 103 -3.13 -2.18 11.71
C ASN A 103 -2.25 -1.38 12.69
N TYR A 104 -2.71 -1.20 13.92
CA TYR A 104 -1.94 -0.55 14.98
C TYR A 104 -0.88 -1.49 15.56
N THR A 105 -1.25 -2.75 15.80
CA THR A 105 -0.39 -3.73 16.48
C THR A 105 0.76 -4.21 15.59
N PHE A 106 0.51 -4.46 14.31
CA PHE A 106 1.49 -5.05 13.39
C PHE A 106 2.03 -4.08 12.34
N ALA A 107 1.15 -3.31 11.66
CA ALA A 107 1.58 -2.48 10.55
C ALA A 107 2.28 -1.19 11.02
N TRP A 108 1.70 -0.49 11.98
CA TRP A 108 2.21 0.79 12.47
C TRP A 108 3.66 0.74 12.95
N PRO A 109 4.11 -0.23 13.77
CA PRO A 109 5.51 -0.30 14.21
C PRO A 109 6.49 -0.43 13.04
N LEU A 110 6.12 -1.17 11.99
CA LEU A 110 6.95 -1.32 10.81
C LEU A 110 6.99 -0.04 9.97
N LEU A 111 5.83 0.57 9.71
CA LEU A 111 5.75 1.83 8.98
C LEU A 111 6.58 2.91 9.65
N LYS A 112 6.45 3.04 10.99
CA LYS A 112 7.23 3.99 11.80
C LYS A 112 8.73 3.70 11.72
N ARG A 113 9.15 2.44 11.86
CA ARG A 113 10.56 2.01 11.78
C ARG A 113 11.18 2.37 10.43
N HIS A 114 10.44 2.18 9.35
CA HIS A 114 10.91 2.44 7.99
C HIS A 114 10.72 3.88 7.52
N GLY A 115 10.05 4.73 8.33
CA GLY A 115 9.73 6.12 7.97
C GLY A 115 8.79 6.22 6.76
N ILE A 116 7.83 5.30 6.64
CA ILE A 116 6.93 5.22 5.50
C ILE A 116 5.57 5.81 5.89
N PRO A 117 5.08 6.84 5.19
CA PRO A 117 3.75 7.37 5.43
C PRO A 117 2.67 6.41 4.92
N ALA A 118 1.57 6.32 5.66
CA ALA A 118 0.37 5.60 5.24
C ALA A 118 -0.88 6.38 5.66
N THR A 119 -1.95 6.23 4.89
CA THR A 119 -3.28 6.78 5.20
C THR A 119 -4.18 5.63 5.63
N VAL A 120 -4.81 5.75 6.80
CA VAL A 120 -5.78 4.75 7.27
C VAL A 120 -7.19 5.28 7.04
N PHE A 121 -8.03 4.51 6.37
CA PHE A 121 -9.45 4.78 6.20
C PHE A 121 -10.24 3.95 7.20
N LEU A 122 -10.94 4.63 8.11
CA LEU A 122 -11.70 3.99 9.16
C LEU A 122 -13.14 3.70 8.72
N ALA A 123 -13.64 2.53 9.05
CA ALA A 123 -15.06 2.21 8.94
C ALA A 123 -15.79 2.82 10.14
N THR A 124 -16.28 4.05 10.01
CA THR A 124 -16.82 4.88 11.11
C THR A 124 -17.96 4.22 11.86
N ASP A 125 -18.82 3.46 11.17
CA ASP A 125 -19.93 2.74 11.78
C ASP A 125 -19.47 1.71 12.83
N PHE A 126 -18.29 1.09 12.63
CA PHE A 126 -17.71 0.17 13.62
C PHE A 126 -17.10 0.91 14.81
N VAL A 127 -16.44 2.05 14.54
CA VAL A 127 -15.87 2.90 15.58
C VAL A 127 -16.96 3.42 16.50
N ASP A 128 -18.05 3.92 15.94
CA ASP A 128 -19.15 4.54 16.69
C ASP A 128 -20.02 3.50 17.41
N SER A 129 -20.23 2.33 16.82
CA SER A 129 -21.10 1.29 17.39
C SER A 129 -20.40 0.38 18.39
N GLY A 130 -19.06 0.36 18.42
CA GLY A 130 -18.27 -0.59 19.21
C GLY A 130 -18.47 -2.05 18.80
N ARG A 131 -19.09 -2.31 17.65
CA ARG A 131 -19.29 -3.67 17.13
C ARG A 131 -18.06 -4.05 16.30
N PRO A 132 -17.61 -5.31 16.35
CA PRO A 132 -16.57 -5.78 15.45
C PRO A 132 -17.07 -5.76 14.01
N PRO A 133 -16.21 -5.51 13.04
CA PRO A 133 -16.56 -5.57 11.62
C PRO A 133 -16.97 -6.97 11.18
#